data_a928d88efc5a24f99be09ed0f94afc01
#
_entry.id   a928d88efc5a24f99be09ed0f94afc01
#
_cell.length_a   1.000
_cell.length_b   1.000
_cell.length_c   1.000
_cell.angle_alpha   90.00
_cell.angle_beta   90.00
_cell.angle_gamma   90.00
#
_symmetry.space_group_name_H-M   'P 1'
#
loop_
_entity.id
_entity.type
_entity.pdbx_description
1 polymer ?
#
loop_
_entity_poly.entity_id
_entity_poly.type
_entity_poly.pdbx_seq_one_letter_code
_entity_poly.pdbx_strand_id
1 'polypeptide(L)'
;VDAEDKVICYRNWLGLMKGNLKIQFEKNGKNLERKLNPDRSYISKDGKGLKLHGRSLLLIRNVGHLMTNPSILLKDGSECPEGILDAFITSLACIHDFKRKGNSSHFT
;
A
#
# COMPACT_ATOMS: atom_id res chain seq x y z
N VAL A 1 2.90 -11.80 13.54
CA VAL A 1 3.56 -10.86 12.61
C VAL A 1 4.91 -10.53 13.20
N ASP A 2 5.96 -10.97 12.55
CA ASP A 2 7.34 -10.71 12.93
C ASP A 2 7.93 -9.48 12.18
N ALA A 3 9.21 -9.22 12.39
CA ALA A 3 9.87 -8.10 11.75
C ALA A 3 9.93 -8.23 10.22
N GLU A 4 10.05 -9.43 9.69
CA GLU A 4 10.08 -9.68 8.24
C GLU A 4 8.73 -9.39 7.61
N ASP A 5 7.65 -9.87 8.22
CA ASP A 5 6.28 -9.58 7.80
C ASP A 5 6.01 -8.08 7.77
N LYS A 6 6.47 -7.37 8.79
CA LYS A 6 6.32 -5.92 8.89
C LYS A 6 7.05 -5.19 7.78
N VAL A 7 8.27 -5.58 7.48
CA VAL A 7 9.06 -5.01 6.37
C VAL A 7 8.39 -5.28 5.03
N ILE A 8 7.85 -6.47 4.81
CA ILE A 8 7.10 -6.82 3.60
C ILE A 8 5.86 -5.93 3.47
N CYS A 9 5.12 -5.75 4.56
CA CYS A 9 3.94 -4.88 4.59
C CYS A 9 4.28 -3.43 4.20
N TYR A 10 5.30 -2.84 4.80
CA TYR A 10 5.75 -1.49 4.47
C TYR A 10 6.25 -1.37 3.04
N ARG A 11 6.99 -2.37 2.55
CA ARG A 11 7.49 -2.40 1.16
C ARG A 11 6.34 -2.48 0.16
N ASN A 12 5.33 -3.30 0.44
CA ASN A 12 4.15 -3.41 -0.40
C ASN A 12 3.36 -2.10 -0.42
N TRP A 13 3.16 -1.47 0.73
CA TRP A 13 2.51 -0.18 0.83
C TRP A 13 3.26 0.89 0.03
N LEU A 14 4.59 0.96 0.16
CA LEU A 14 5.42 1.87 -0.62
C LEU A 14 5.28 1.61 -2.13
N GLY A 15 5.26 0.37 -2.56
CA GLY A 15 5.07 -0.02 -3.95
C GLY A 15 3.70 0.38 -4.50
N LEU A 16 2.64 0.27 -3.68
CA LEU A 16 1.30 0.77 -4.01
C LEU A 16 1.30 2.29 -4.18
N MET A 17 1.91 3.02 -3.25
CA MET A 17 1.98 4.48 -3.30
C MET A 17 2.81 4.99 -4.48
N LYS A 18 3.87 4.29 -4.84
CA LYS A 18 4.66 4.56 -6.06
C LYS A 18 3.95 4.10 -7.34
N GLY A 19 2.96 3.23 -7.24
CA GLY A 19 2.23 2.67 -8.38
C GLY A 19 3.02 1.64 -9.18
N ASN A 20 4.10 1.09 -8.64
CA ASN A 20 5.00 0.15 -9.31
C ASN A 20 5.08 -1.22 -8.62
N LEU A 21 4.13 -1.52 -7.73
CA LEU A 21 4.09 -2.81 -7.05
C LEU A 21 3.91 -3.93 -8.07
N LYS A 22 4.88 -4.83 -8.09
CA LYS A 22 4.85 -6.07 -8.88
C LYS A 22 5.32 -7.22 -8.02
N ILE A 23 4.61 -8.34 -8.10
CA ILE A 23 4.94 -9.56 -7.38
C ILE A 23 5.00 -10.70 -8.39
N GLN A 24 6.11 -11.42 -8.39
CA GLN A 24 6.27 -12.65 -9.16
C GLN A 24 6.16 -13.84 -8.21
N PHE A 25 5.42 -14.84 -8.62
CA PHE A 25 5.27 -16.07 -7.86
C PHE A 25 5.00 -17.24 -8.80
N GLU A 26 5.35 -18.42 -8.34
CA GLU A 26 5.08 -19.66 -9.07
C GLU A 26 3.76 -20.27 -8.61
N LYS A 27 2.92 -20.64 -9.57
CA LYS A 27 1.68 -21.37 -9.33
C LYS A 27 1.51 -22.44 -10.40
N ASN A 28 1.35 -23.70 -9.98
CA ASN A 28 1.18 -24.84 -10.87
C ASN A 28 2.30 -24.95 -11.92
N GLY A 29 3.55 -24.73 -11.52
CA GLY A 29 4.73 -24.79 -12.42
C GLY A 29 4.82 -23.62 -13.42
N LYS A 30 4.00 -22.59 -13.26
CA LYS A 30 4.02 -21.40 -14.12
C LYS A 30 4.38 -20.17 -13.28
N ASN A 31 5.32 -19.38 -13.79
CA ASN A 31 5.64 -18.07 -13.22
C ASN A 31 4.54 -17.07 -13.58
N LEU A 32 3.93 -16.51 -12.56
CA LEU A 32 2.88 -15.49 -12.70
C LEU A 32 3.38 -14.16 -12.13
N GLU A 33 3.00 -13.08 -12.79
CA GLU A 33 3.23 -11.72 -12.31
C GLU A 33 1.89 -11.08 -11.91
N ARG A 34 1.82 -10.52 -10.71
CA ARG A 34 0.73 -9.64 -10.29
C ARG A 34 1.23 -8.19 -10.24
N LYS A 35 0.44 -7.32 -10.83
CA LYS A 35 0.66 -5.88 -10.84
C LYS A 35 -0.67 -5.15 -10.69
N LEU A 36 -0.60 -3.85 -10.45
CA LEU A 36 -1.80 -3.02 -10.39
C LEU A 36 -2.55 -3.07 -11.73
N ASN A 37 -3.86 -3.29 -11.67
CA ASN A 37 -4.70 -3.35 -12.86
C ASN A 37 -4.83 -1.96 -13.51
N PRO A 38 -4.79 -1.88 -14.85
CA PRO A 38 -5.15 -0.66 -15.56
C PRO A 38 -6.66 -0.41 -15.48
N ASP A 39 -7.05 0.81 -15.72
CA ASP A 39 -8.46 1.16 -15.91
C ASP A 39 -9.03 0.44 -17.13
N ARG A 40 -10.33 0.18 -17.09
CA ARG A 40 -11.07 -0.50 -18.18
C ARG A 40 -11.94 0.48 -18.92
N SER A 41 -11.91 0.40 -20.23
CA SER A 41 -12.72 1.24 -21.10
C SER A 41 -13.87 0.42 -21.72
N TYR A 42 -15.05 0.99 -21.69
CA TYR A 42 -16.28 0.41 -22.23
C TYR A 42 -17.03 1.45 -23.06
N ILE A 43 -17.94 0.96 -23.89
CA ILE A 43 -18.90 1.81 -24.58
C ILE A 43 -20.24 1.66 -23.86
N SER A 44 -20.81 2.78 -23.41
CA SER A 44 -22.11 2.81 -22.75
C SER A 44 -23.24 2.49 -23.74
N LYS A 45 -24.42 2.20 -23.20
CA LYS A 45 -25.63 1.97 -24.02
C LYS A 45 -25.92 3.13 -24.99
N ASP A 46 -25.57 4.33 -24.63
CA ASP A 46 -25.76 5.54 -25.45
C ASP A 46 -24.61 5.81 -26.44
N GLY A 47 -23.69 4.85 -26.61
CA GLY A 47 -22.54 4.98 -27.49
C GLY A 47 -21.40 5.85 -26.98
N LYS A 48 -21.47 6.31 -25.72
CA LYS A 48 -20.42 7.14 -25.08
C LYS A 48 -19.35 6.26 -24.45
N GLY A 49 -18.10 6.73 -24.47
CA GLY A 49 -17.01 6.09 -23.76
C GLY A 49 -17.21 6.14 -22.23
N LEU A 50 -17.10 4.99 -21.58
CA LEU A 50 -17.15 4.83 -20.13
C LEU A 50 -15.83 4.27 -19.65
N LYS A 51 -15.27 4.83 -18.59
CA LYS A 51 -14.05 4.37 -17.97
C LYS A 51 -14.32 3.92 -16.55
N LEU A 52 -13.92 2.70 -16.22
CA LEU A 52 -14.01 2.15 -14.88
C LEU A 52 -12.60 1.98 -14.31
N HIS A 53 -12.42 2.36 -13.06
CA HIS A 53 -11.15 2.16 -12.38
C HIS A 53 -10.83 0.67 -12.23
N GLY A 54 -9.61 0.29 -12.56
CA GLY A 54 -9.12 -1.08 -12.41
C GLY A 54 -8.70 -1.42 -10.98
N ARG A 55 -8.71 -0.43 -10.07
CA ARG A 55 -8.30 -0.55 -8.68
C ARG A 55 -9.45 -0.23 -7.75
N SER A 56 -9.54 -0.99 -6.67
CA SER A 56 -10.47 -0.74 -5.58
C SER A 56 -9.88 0.18 -4.53
N LEU A 57 -10.75 0.75 -3.70
CA LEU A 57 -10.32 1.46 -2.51
C LEU A 57 -9.59 0.52 -1.57
N LEU A 58 -8.43 0.95 -1.10
CA LEU A 58 -7.63 0.25 -0.10
C LEU A 58 -7.37 1.20 1.07
N LEU A 59 -7.69 0.74 2.27
CA LEU A 59 -7.37 1.46 3.51
C LEU A 59 -6.30 0.68 4.26
N ILE A 60 -5.28 1.38 4.74
CA ILE A 60 -4.30 0.81 5.65
C ILE A 60 -4.67 1.18 7.09
N ARG A 61 -4.54 0.21 7.99
CA ARG A 61 -4.77 0.41 9.42
C ARG A 61 -3.47 0.19 10.17
N ASN A 62 -3.15 1.09 11.08
CA ASN A 62 -2.06 0.90 12.02
C ASN A 62 -2.38 -0.22 13.01
N VAL A 63 -1.35 -0.86 13.57
CA VAL A 63 -1.53 -1.86 14.62
C VAL A 63 -2.20 -1.22 15.85
N GLY A 64 -2.90 -2.04 16.63
CA GLY A 64 -3.60 -1.58 17.85
C GLY A 64 -2.65 -1.09 18.94
N HIS A 65 -3.19 -0.41 19.93
CA HIS A 65 -2.43 0.30 20.97
C HIS A 65 -1.67 -0.59 21.96
N LEU A 66 -1.93 -1.89 21.99
CA LEU A 66 -1.25 -2.82 22.89
C LEU A 66 0.18 -3.15 22.46
N MET A 67 0.51 -2.94 21.21
CA MET A 67 1.80 -3.32 20.65
C MET A 67 2.81 -2.20 20.82
N THR A 68 4.00 -2.57 21.30
CA THR A 68 5.17 -1.69 21.35
C THR A 68 6.30 -2.25 20.48
N ASN A 69 7.27 -1.43 20.16
CA ASN A 69 8.39 -1.83 19.31
C ASN A 69 9.72 -1.33 19.88
N PRO A 70 10.69 -2.23 20.11
CA PRO A 70 11.97 -1.88 20.72
C PRO A 70 12.94 -1.14 19.79
N SER A 71 12.61 -1.00 18.50
CA SER A 71 13.46 -0.28 17.55
C SER A 71 13.57 1.21 17.86
N ILE A 72 12.59 1.76 18.58
CA ILE A 72 12.59 3.15 19.04
C ILE A 72 12.25 3.18 20.53
N LEU A 73 13.16 3.74 21.30
CA LEU A 73 12.96 3.95 22.72
C LEU A 73 12.57 5.40 22.99
N LEU A 74 11.64 5.58 23.92
CA LEU A 74 11.24 6.88 24.42
C LEU A 74 12.30 7.41 25.42
N LYS A 75 12.17 8.66 25.82
CA LYS A 75 13.12 9.32 26.70
C LYS A 75 13.27 8.63 28.06
N ASP A 76 12.24 7.98 28.54
CA ASP A 76 12.20 7.23 29.80
C ASP A 76 12.71 5.77 29.65
N GLY A 77 13.16 5.38 28.45
CA GLY A 77 13.63 4.04 28.13
C GLY A 77 12.53 3.04 27.78
N SER A 78 11.26 3.44 27.80
CA SER A 78 10.16 2.59 27.36
C SER A 78 10.12 2.46 25.84
N GLU A 79 9.53 1.38 25.34
CA GLU A 79 9.36 1.14 23.90
C GLU A 79 8.29 2.05 23.29
N CYS A 80 8.54 2.51 22.08
CA CYS A 80 7.55 3.29 21.33
C CYS A 80 6.32 2.43 20.98
N PRO A 81 5.09 2.98 21.13
CA PRO A 81 3.90 2.32 20.61
C PRO A 81 4.03 2.05 19.11
N GLU A 82 3.88 0.79 18.71
CA GLU A 82 4.09 0.37 17.31
C GLU A 82 3.11 1.05 16.33
N GLY A 83 1.89 1.35 16.77
CA GLY A 83 0.92 2.09 15.96
C GLY A 83 1.38 3.50 15.59
N ILE A 84 2.18 4.14 16.44
CA ILE A 84 2.78 5.45 16.13
C ILE A 84 3.86 5.30 15.05
N LEU A 85 4.71 4.28 15.18
CA LEU A 85 5.71 3.96 14.16
C LEU A 85 5.06 3.66 12.81
N ASP A 86 4.00 2.85 12.81
CA ASP A 86 3.21 2.55 11.61
C ASP A 86 2.66 3.82 10.96
N ALA A 87 2.10 4.73 11.75
CA ALA A 87 1.54 5.99 11.26
C ALA A 87 2.60 6.83 10.54
N PHE A 88 3.80 6.94 11.11
CA PHE A 88 4.90 7.67 10.48
C PHE A 88 5.35 7.04 9.18
N ILE A 89 5.59 5.73 9.17
CA ILE A 89 6.10 5.03 7.98
C ILE A 89 5.06 5.03 6.86
N THR A 90 3.81 4.73 7.16
CA THR A 90 2.75 4.70 6.15
C THR A 90 2.45 6.07 5.58
N SER A 91 2.49 7.12 6.40
CA SER A 91 2.33 8.51 5.96
C SER A 91 3.51 8.96 5.09
N LEU A 92 4.74 8.60 5.45
CA LEU A 92 5.92 8.89 4.64
C LEU A 92 5.80 8.24 3.25
N ALA A 93 5.35 7.00 3.17
CA ALA A 93 5.12 6.34 1.90
C ALA A 93 4.03 7.01 1.06
N CYS A 94 2.96 7.54 1.69
CA CYS A 94 1.87 8.25 1.01
C CYS A 94 2.34 9.51 0.27
N ILE A 95 3.44 10.14 0.67
CA ILE A 95 3.99 11.32 -0.02
C ILE A 95 4.28 11.00 -1.50
N HIS A 96 4.64 9.78 -1.82
CA HIS A 96 4.86 9.36 -3.21
C HIS A 96 3.56 9.42 -4.04
N ASP A 97 2.42 9.06 -3.46
CA ASP A 97 1.14 9.16 -4.14
C ASP A 97 0.73 10.62 -4.38
N PHE A 98 0.89 11.49 -3.38
CA PHE A 98 0.60 12.92 -3.52
C PHE A 98 1.45 13.63 -4.58
N LYS A 99 2.69 13.21 -4.75
CA LYS A 99 3.61 13.79 -5.75
C LYS A 99 3.40 13.24 -7.14
N ARG A 100 2.72 12.14 -7.28
CA ARG A 100 2.54 11.46 -8.55
C ARG A 100 1.46 12.13 -9.39
N LYS A 101 1.83 12.55 -10.59
CA LYS A 101 0.88 13.04 -11.60
C LYS A 101 0.42 11.85 -12.44
N GLY A 102 -0.84 11.49 -12.39
CA GLY A 102 -1.42 10.43 -13.22
C GLY A 102 -2.58 9.67 -12.57
N ASN A 103 -2.96 8.56 -13.17
CA ASN A 103 -4.16 7.78 -12.90
C ASN A 103 -4.17 7.02 -11.57
N SER A 104 -3.44 7.44 -10.58
CA SER A 104 -3.55 6.82 -9.28
C SER A 104 -4.67 7.46 -8.49
N SER A 105 -5.44 6.60 -7.89
CA SER A 105 -6.43 7.00 -6.93
C SER A 105 -5.75 7.78 -5.81
N HIS A 106 -6.36 8.89 -5.50
CA HIS A 106 -5.92 9.74 -4.42
C HIS A 106 -6.43 9.20 -3.11
N PHE A 107 -5.59 9.30 -2.11
CA PHE A 107 -6.00 9.13 -0.75
C PHE A 107 -5.98 10.45 -0.06
N THR A 108 -7.05 10.76 0.51
CA THR A 108 -7.15 11.81 1.52
C THR A 108 -7.12 11.19 2.89
#